data_6f6651e46ad3ec047a4d3ef3910f0b5f
#
_entry.id   6f6651e46ad3ec047a4d3ef3910f0b5f
#
_cell.length_a   1.000
_cell.length_b   1.000
_cell.length_c   1.000
_cell.angle_alpha   90.00
_cell.angle_beta   90.00
_cell.angle_gamma   90.00
#
_symmetry.space_group_name_H-M   'P 1'
#
loop_
_entity.id
_entity.type
_entity.pdbx_description
1 polymer ?
#
loop_
_entity_poly.entity_id
_entity_poly.type
_entity_poly.pdbx_seq_one_letter_code
_entity_poly.pdbx_strand_id
1 'polypeptide(L)'
;MSKILGKHIPNIIKNIVINGDMRIAQRGTSFAAIANATYSLDRWKYIKSGAMVHTVTQDTDVPSLAQANYLFQNSLRLNLTTPDTSIAAGDFMLISHRIEGYNFANIAQKKFTVSFWVKAPITGVYCVSGSNTGNDRSFVAEYTVNAINTWEYKSVTFEASPSAGTWDYTNGIGLDLKWVLASGSTTNTT
;
A
#
# COMPACT_ATOMS: atom_id res chain seq x y z
N MET A 1 46.31 -5.79 -0.40
CA MET A 1 45.21 -5.03 0.25
C MET A 1 44.08 -6.02 0.48
N SER A 2 43.87 -6.49 1.72
CA SER A 2 42.82 -7.47 2.06
C SER A 2 41.47 -6.77 2.11
N LYS A 3 40.51 -7.18 1.24
CA LYS A 3 39.12 -6.75 1.35
C LYS A 3 38.40 -7.68 2.31
N ILE A 4 37.97 -7.18 3.46
CA ILE A 4 37.11 -7.92 4.37
C ILE A 4 35.69 -7.74 3.87
N LEU A 5 35.11 -8.77 3.24
CA LEU A 5 33.66 -8.85 3.00
C LEU A 5 33.03 -9.26 4.33
N GLY A 6 32.28 -8.35 4.93
CA GLY A 6 31.45 -8.67 6.07
C GLY A 6 30.51 -9.85 5.73
N LYS A 7 30.45 -10.83 6.62
CA LYS A 7 29.55 -11.97 6.47
C LYS A 7 28.12 -11.42 6.36
N HIS A 8 27.48 -11.61 5.21
CA HIS A 8 26.08 -11.32 5.06
C HIS A 8 25.30 -12.17 6.08
N ILE A 9 24.66 -11.52 7.03
CA ILE A 9 23.76 -12.20 7.98
C ILE A 9 22.43 -12.37 7.25
N PRO A 10 22.08 -13.59 6.79
CA PRO A 10 20.96 -13.77 5.87
C PRO A 10 19.65 -13.90 6.63
N ASN A 11 19.25 -13.11 7.56
CA ASN A 11 17.92 -13.21 8.16
C ASN A 11 17.52 -12.01 9.05
N ILE A 12 17.93 -10.81 8.72
CA ILE A 12 17.16 -9.68 9.21
C ILE A 12 16.01 -9.53 8.23
N ILE A 13 14.81 -9.96 8.63
CA ILE A 13 13.56 -9.65 7.92
C ILE A 13 13.40 -8.13 8.00
N LYS A 14 13.91 -7.45 6.99
CA LYS A 14 13.77 -5.99 6.88
C LYS A 14 12.39 -5.70 6.30
N ASN A 15 11.55 -5.04 7.09
CA ASN A 15 10.35 -4.45 6.51
C ASN A 15 10.75 -3.40 5.46
N ILE A 16 10.41 -3.64 4.20
CA ILE A 16 10.73 -2.72 3.10
C ILE A 16 9.67 -1.64 2.90
N VAL A 17 8.51 -1.76 3.58
CA VAL A 17 7.48 -0.72 3.64
C VAL A 17 7.90 0.31 4.69
N ILE A 18 8.38 1.45 4.23
CA ILE A 18 8.82 2.54 5.10
C ILE A 18 7.61 3.27 5.67
N ASN A 19 7.63 3.60 6.98
CA ASN A 19 6.51 4.22 7.67
C ASN A 19 5.22 3.39 7.60
N GLY A 20 5.34 2.08 7.69
CA GLY A 20 4.19 1.17 7.67
C GLY A 20 3.31 1.27 8.92
N ASP A 21 3.83 1.82 10.01
CA ASP A 21 3.12 2.10 11.26
C ASP A 21 2.59 3.55 11.36
N MET A 22 2.64 4.30 10.28
CA MET A 22 2.04 5.63 10.08
C MET A 22 2.51 6.71 11.09
N ARG A 23 3.68 6.55 11.72
CA ARG A 23 4.18 7.47 12.75
C ARG A 23 4.74 8.77 12.19
N ILE A 24 5.29 8.73 10.98
CA ILE A 24 5.98 9.87 10.38
C ILE A 24 4.98 10.66 9.54
N ALA A 25 4.75 11.91 9.92
CA ALA A 25 3.77 12.81 9.32
C ALA A 25 4.36 14.23 9.16
N GLN A 26 5.51 14.36 8.48
CA GLN A 26 6.24 15.63 8.35
C GLN A 26 5.46 16.70 7.56
N ARG A 27 4.55 16.29 6.67
CA ARG A 27 3.70 17.20 5.86
C ARG A 27 2.44 17.64 6.58
N GLY A 28 2.15 17.05 7.75
CA GLY A 28 0.93 17.26 8.52
C GLY A 28 0.17 15.97 8.80
N THR A 29 -0.80 16.05 9.68
CA THR A 29 -1.59 14.93 10.16
C THR A 29 -3.01 14.89 9.59
N SER A 30 -3.42 15.93 8.83
CA SER A 30 -4.76 16.01 8.23
C SER A 30 -4.71 16.74 6.88
N PHE A 31 -5.31 16.13 5.87
CA PHE A 31 -5.35 16.61 4.49
C PHE A 31 -6.81 16.60 4.01
N ALA A 32 -7.52 17.71 4.27
CA ALA A 32 -8.91 17.88 3.85
C ALA A 32 -9.01 18.01 2.33
N ALA A 33 -10.01 17.38 1.72
CA ALA A 33 -10.23 17.36 0.27
C ALA A 33 -8.93 17.12 -0.52
N ILE A 34 -8.16 16.10 -0.09
CA ILE A 34 -6.84 15.83 -0.64
C ILE A 34 -6.88 15.70 -2.17
N ALA A 35 -6.00 16.44 -2.84
CA ALA A 35 -5.92 16.42 -4.30
C ALA A 35 -5.35 15.09 -4.82
N ASN A 36 -5.72 14.74 -6.05
CA ASN A 36 -5.13 13.58 -6.73
C ASN A 36 -3.61 13.67 -6.76
N ALA A 37 -2.95 12.52 -6.67
CA ALA A 37 -1.50 12.33 -6.74
C ALA A 37 -0.71 13.05 -5.64
N THR A 38 -1.33 13.33 -4.49
CA THR A 38 -0.72 14.01 -3.35
C THR A 38 -0.18 13.01 -2.31
N TYR A 39 1.02 13.29 -1.79
CA TYR A 39 1.54 12.58 -0.62
C TYR A 39 0.86 13.11 0.66
N SER A 40 0.33 12.20 1.45
CA SER A 40 -0.22 12.45 2.79
C SER A 40 0.83 12.22 3.88
N LEU A 41 0.69 11.18 4.67
CA LEU A 41 1.74 10.73 5.58
C LEU A 41 2.99 10.35 4.78
N ASP A 42 4.16 10.41 5.42
CA ASP A 42 5.41 10.18 4.71
C ASP A 42 5.43 8.81 4.02
N ARG A 43 5.80 8.81 2.74
CA ARG A 43 5.84 7.66 1.81
C ARG A 43 4.46 7.18 1.30
N TRP A 44 3.34 7.67 1.82
CA TRP A 44 1.99 7.26 1.43
C TRP A 44 1.36 8.29 0.51
N LYS A 45 0.99 7.87 -0.69
CA LYS A 45 0.44 8.71 -1.74
C LYS A 45 -1.02 8.37 -2.01
N TYR A 46 -1.88 9.37 -1.98
CA TYR A 46 -3.27 9.27 -2.39
C TYR A 46 -3.38 9.46 -3.90
N ILE A 47 -4.11 8.58 -4.57
CA ILE A 47 -4.31 8.65 -6.03
C ILE A 47 -5.78 8.33 -6.31
N LYS A 48 -6.42 9.15 -7.15
CA LYS A 48 -7.79 8.91 -7.59
C LYS A 48 -8.06 9.41 -9.00
N SER A 49 -9.10 8.85 -9.63
CA SER A 49 -9.88 9.40 -10.72
C SER A 49 -11.35 9.37 -10.30
N GLY A 50 -12.15 10.31 -10.76
CA GLY A 50 -13.57 10.41 -10.37
C GLY A 50 -13.88 11.56 -9.40
N ALA A 51 -15.16 11.74 -9.10
CA ALA A 51 -15.68 12.88 -8.35
C ALA A 51 -15.57 12.73 -6.82
N MET A 52 -15.27 11.56 -6.31
CA MET A 52 -15.15 11.30 -4.87
C MET A 52 -14.15 12.22 -4.18
N VAL A 53 -14.46 12.69 -2.98
CA VAL A 53 -13.58 13.55 -2.17
C VAL A 53 -13.31 12.88 -0.84
N HIS A 54 -12.03 12.86 -0.44
CA HIS A 54 -11.60 12.28 0.82
C HIS A 54 -10.85 13.29 1.68
N THR A 55 -10.95 13.12 2.99
CA THR A 55 -9.97 13.64 3.95
C THR A 55 -9.08 12.48 4.37
N VAL A 56 -7.77 12.65 4.28
CA VAL A 56 -6.78 11.68 4.77
C VAL A 56 -6.21 12.18 6.08
N THR A 57 -6.17 11.33 7.09
CA THR A 57 -5.63 11.69 8.42
C THR A 57 -4.69 10.64 8.97
N GLN A 58 -3.74 11.08 9.78
CA GLN A 58 -3.11 10.23 10.77
C GLN A 58 -4.10 10.09 11.94
N ASP A 59 -4.51 8.87 12.24
CA ASP A 59 -5.53 8.57 13.24
C ASP A 59 -4.93 7.71 14.36
N THR A 60 -5.49 7.82 15.56
CA THR A 60 -5.11 7.04 16.75
C THR A 60 -5.97 5.78 16.93
N ASP A 61 -6.99 5.57 16.09
CA ASP A 61 -7.74 4.32 16.03
C ASP A 61 -6.85 3.24 15.39
N VAL A 62 -6.42 2.28 16.21
CA VAL A 62 -5.46 1.24 15.86
C VAL A 62 -5.89 -0.10 16.47
N PRO A 63 -5.39 -1.25 15.95
CA PRO A 63 -5.60 -2.52 16.62
C PRO A 63 -5.03 -2.49 18.03
N SER A 64 -5.74 -3.09 18.98
CA SER A 64 -5.26 -3.16 20.36
C SER A 64 -4.01 -4.02 20.50
N LEU A 65 -3.25 -3.81 21.57
CA LEU A 65 -2.08 -4.64 21.89
C LEU A 65 -2.44 -6.14 21.98
N ALA A 66 -3.63 -6.46 22.52
CA ALA A 66 -4.10 -7.83 22.63
C ALA A 66 -4.38 -8.48 21.25
N GLN A 67 -4.85 -7.68 20.28
CA GLN A 67 -5.11 -8.17 18.91
C GLN A 67 -3.81 -8.33 18.13
N ALA A 68 -2.91 -7.36 18.20
CA ALA A 68 -1.76 -7.26 17.31
C ALA A 68 -0.47 -7.82 17.90
N ASN A 69 -0.42 -8.06 19.21
CA ASN A 69 0.81 -8.34 19.97
C ASN A 69 1.92 -7.28 19.69
N TYR A 70 1.51 -6.08 19.31
CA TYR A 70 2.35 -4.93 19.02
C TYR A 70 1.58 -3.64 19.33
N LEU A 71 2.27 -2.66 19.91
CA LEU A 71 1.67 -1.37 20.23
C LEU A 71 1.76 -0.41 19.05
N PHE A 72 0.74 -0.43 18.19
CA PHE A 72 0.56 0.60 17.18
C PHE A 72 0.16 1.92 17.85
N GLN A 73 0.58 3.03 17.27
CA GLN A 73 0.23 4.37 17.74
C GLN A 73 -0.66 5.11 16.75
N ASN A 74 -0.46 4.84 15.47
CA ASN A 74 -1.15 5.54 14.40
C ASN A 74 -1.59 4.60 13.29
N SER A 75 -2.63 5.01 12.60
CA SER A 75 -3.12 4.43 11.35
C SER A 75 -3.29 5.54 10.30
N LEU A 76 -3.38 5.15 9.03
CA LEU A 76 -3.80 6.03 7.96
C LEU A 76 -5.31 5.84 7.77
N ARG A 77 -6.09 6.92 7.99
CA ARG A 77 -7.53 6.91 7.78
C ARG A 77 -7.90 7.69 6.53
N LEU A 78 -8.75 7.08 5.72
CA LEU A 78 -9.43 7.74 4.61
C LEU A 78 -10.90 7.93 5.00
N ASN A 79 -11.32 9.17 5.08
CA ASN A 79 -12.70 9.53 5.33
C ASN A 79 -13.31 10.08 4.03
N LEU A 80 -14.29 9.35 3.49
CA LEU A 80 -15.05 9.79 2.32
C LEU A 80 -15.97 10.93 2.75
N THR A 81 -15.72 12.13 2.26
CA THR A 81 -16.52 13.34 2.58
C THR A 81 -17.56 13.66 1.52
N THR A 82 -17.28 13.30 0.27
CA THR A 82 -18.24 13.38 -0.83
C THR A 82 -18.18 12.10 -1.64
N PRO A 83 -19.26 11.30 -1.67
CA PRO A 83 -19.28 10.10 -2.47
C PRO A 83 -19.34 10.43 -3.97
N ASP A 84 -18.75 9.57 -4.78
CA ASP A 84 -19.05 9.52 -6.20
C ASP A 84 -20.26 8.61 -6.40
N THR A 85 -21.38 9.18 -6.81
CA THR A 85 -22.64 8.45 -6.98
C THR A 85 -22.74 7.74 -8.33
N SER A 86 -21.77 7.95 -9.23
CA SER A 86 -21.74 7.36 -10.56
C SER A 86 -20.31 7.05 -10.98
N ILE A 87 -19.76 5.98 -10.42
CA ILE A 87 -18.39 5.56 -10.74
C ILE A 87 -18.30 5.19 -12.23
N ALA A 88 -17.58 5.99 -13.00
CA ALA A 88 -17.32 5.72 -14.41
C ALA A 88 -16.34 4.56 -14.58
N ALA A 89 -16.29 3.98 -15.78
CA ALA A 89 -15.45 2.82 -16.07
C ALA A 89 -13.96 3.02 -15.74
N GLY A 90 -13.44 4.23 -15.93
CA GLY A 90 -12.03 4.57 -15.63
C GLY A 90 -11.80 5.17 -14.24
N ASP A 91 -12.81 5.27 -13.39
CA ASP A 91 -12.63 5.84 -12.06
C ASP A 91 -12.03 4.83 -11.08
N PHE A 92 -11.20 5.33 -10.19
CA PHE A 92 -10.59 4.53 -9.14
C PHE A 92 -10.11 5.38 -7.97
N MET A 93 -9.90 4.74 -6.84
CA MET A 93 -9.22 5.36 -5.69
C MET A 93 -8.34 4.33 -5.00
N LEU A 94 -7.12 4.74 -4.69
CA LEU A 94 -6.12 3.90 -4.05
C LEU A 94 -5.15 4.71 -3.19
N ILE A 95 -4.52 4.01 -2.25
CA ILE A 95 -3.33 4.47 -1.54
C ILE A 95 -2.13 3.70 -2.07
N SER A 96 -1.09 4.43 -2.45
CA SER A 96 0.13 3.89 -3.04
C SER A 96 1.31 4.05 -2.07
N HIS A 97 2.14 3.01 -1.99
CA HIS A 97 3.43 3.01 -1.32
C HIS A 97 4.51 2.57 -2.30
N ARG A 98 5.43 3.47 -2.62
CA ARG A 98 6.51 3.21 -3.56
C ARG A 98 7.74 2.66 -2.85
N ILE A 99 8.17 1.49 -3.30
CA ILE A 99 9.40 0.82 -2.85
C ILE A 99 10.48 1.14 -3.86
N GLU A 100 11.59 1.69 -3.38
CA GLU A 100 12.74 2.03 -4.22
C GLU A 100 13.41 0.80 -4.79
N GLY A 101 13.99 0.93 -5.98
CA GLY A 101 14.60 -0.18 -6.71
C GLY A 101 15.66 -0.93 -5.92
N TYR A 102 16.53 -0.25 -5.17
CA TYR A 102 17.53 -0.89 -4.30
C TYR A 102 16.93 -1.79 -3.22
N ASN A 103 15.76 -1.43 -2.67
CA ASN A 103 15.07 -2.26 -1.70
C ASN A 103 14.32 -3.40 -2.38
N PHE A 104 13.68 -3.11 -3.52
CA PHE A 104 12.94 -4.10 -4.32
C PHE A 104 13.86 -5.18 -4.90
N ALA A 105 15.07 -4.85 -5.33
CA ALA A 105 16.04 -5.79 -5.90
C ALA A 105 16.25 -7.04 -5.03
N ASN A 106 16.10 -6.92 -3.70
CA ASN A 106 16.26 -8.04 -2.77
C ASN A 106 15.11 -9.04 -2.80
N ILE A 107 13.92 -8.63 -3.26
CA ILE A 107 12.71 -9.47 -3.37
C ILE A 107 12.25 -9.69 -4.80
N ALA A 108 12.88 -9.01 -5.77
CA ALA A 108 12.59 -9.18 -7.20
C ALA A 108 12.74 -10.65 -7.61
N GLN A 109 11.84 -11.12 -8.46
CA GLN A 109 11.78 -12.51 -8.94
C GLN A 109 11.65 -13.57 -7.82
N LYS A 110 11.19 -13.15 -6.64
CA LYS A 110 10.90 -14.02 -5.51
C LYS A 110 9.46 -13.85 -5.07
N LYS A 111 8.88 -14.92 -4.56
CA LYS A 111 7.60 -14.86 -3.85
C LYS A 111 7.78 -14.05 -2.57
N PHE A 112 6.86 -13.11 -2.33
CA PHE A 112 6.86 -12.30 -1.11
C PHE A 112 5.44 -12.07 -0.59
N THR A 113 5.33 -11.78 0.69
CA THR A 113 4.06 -11.59 1.37
C THR A 113 3.97 -10.16 1.90
N VAL A 114 2.83 -9.53 1.69
CA VAL A 114 2.45 -8.25 2.30
C VAL A 114 1.42 -8.52 3.38
N SER A 115 1.69 -8.06 4.59
CA SER A 115 0.79 -8.23 5.73
C SER A 115 0.46 -6.87 6.32
N PHE A 116 -0.81 -6.67 6.69
CA PHE A 116 -1.30 -5.39 7.19
C PHE A 116 -2.56 -5.56 8.03
N TRP A 117 -2.86 -4.57 8.84
CA TRP A 117 -4.13 -4.41 9.50
C TRP A 117 -5.04 -3.52 8.69
N VAL A 118 -6.31 -3.89 8.61
CA VAL A 118 -7.34 -3.12 7.90
C VAL A 118 -8.61 -3.05 8.73
N LYS A 119 -9.29 -1.90 8.64
CA LYS A 119 -10.61 -1.64 9.21
C LYS A 119 -11.43 -0.90 8.16
N ALA A 120 -12.59 -1.43 7.80
CA ALA A 120 -13.45 -0.83 6.79
C ALA A 120 -14.91 -0.79 7.26
N PRO A 121 -15.69 0.18 6.78
CA PRO A 121 -17.13 0.29 7.11
C PRO A 121 -18.00 -0.67 6.28
N ILE A 122 -17.44 -1.31 5.26
CA ILE A 122 -18.15 -2.21 4.35
C ILE A 122 -17.38 -3.52 4.27
N THR A 123 -18.07 -4.63 4.44
CA THR A 123 -17.54 -5.98 4.21
C THR A 123 -17.46 -6.28 2.71
N GLY A 124 -16.54 -7.14 2.32
CA GLY A 124 -16.42 -7.56 0.92
C GLY A 124 -14.97 -7.82 0.52
N VAL A 125 -14.77 -8.03 -0.76
CA VAL A 125 -13.47 -8.28 -1.37
C VAL A 125 -12.82 -6.96 -1.74
N TYR A 126 -11.60 -6.79 -1.30
CA TYR A 126 -10.69 -5.69 -1.62
C TYR A 126 -9.42 -6.26 -2.22
N CYS A 127 -8.56 -5.43 -2.79
CA CYS A 127 -7.31 -5.90 -3.35
C CYS A 127 -6.09 -5.04 -3.00
N VAL A 128 -4.95 -5.69 -2.96
CA VAL A 128 -3.63 -5.07 -3.03
C VAL A 128 -3.04 -5.40 -4.39
N SER A 129 -2.58 -4.40 -5.09
CA SER A 129 -1.89 -4.59 -6.36
C SER A 129 -0.44 -4.12 -6.30
N GLY A 130 0.38 -4.64 -7.18
CA GLY A 130 1.75 -4.21 -7.38
C GLY A 130 2.02 -3.97 -8.85
N SER A 131 2.71 -2.89 -9.19
CA SER A 131 3.18 -2.65 -10.55
C SER A 131 4.64 -2.23 -10.58
N ASN A 132 5.28 -2.50 -11.71
CA ASN A 132 6.64 -2.02 -11.97
C ASN A 132 6.65 -0.55 -12.42
N THR A 133 7.83 0.03 -12.57
CA THR A 133 8.03 1.42 -13.03
C THR A 133 7.42 1.66 -14.41
N GLY A 134 7.56 0.71 -15.32
CA GLY A 134 7.06 0.82 -16.69
C GLY A 134 5.54 0.69 -16.81
N ASN A 135 4.82 0.29 -15.75
CA ASN A 135 3.40 -0.06 -15.76
C ASN A 135 3.03 -1.10 -16.84
N ASP A 136 4.01 -1.89 -17.26
CA ASP A 136 3.85 -2.97 -18.25
C ASP A 136 3.76 -4.36 -17.59
N ARG A 137 3.92 -4.42 -16.27
CA ARG A 137 3.73 -5.61 -15.43
C ARG A 137 3.02 -5.22 -14.15
N SER A 138 1.97 -5.95 -13.85
CA SER A 138 1.20 -5.81 -12.60
C SER A 138 0.71 -7.15 -12.12
N PHE A 139 0.41 -7.22 -10.84
CA PHE A 139 -0.27 -8.36 -10.22
C PHE A 139 -1.21 -7.84 -9.13
N VAL A 140 -2.25 -8.61 -8.88
CA VAL A 140 -3.30 -8.28 -7.92
C VAL A 140 -3.48 -9.47 -6.98
N ALA A 141 -3.66 -9.17 -5.69
CA ALA A 141 -4.03 -10.17 -4.70
C ALA A 141 -5.23 -9.65 -3.89
N GLU A 142 -6.23 -10.49 -3.75
CA GLU A 142 -7.46 -10.17 -3.04
C GLU A 142 -7.36 -10.47 -1.54
N TYR A 143 -8.12 -9.72 -0.75
CA TYR A 143 -8.39 -10.02 0.65
C TYR A 143 -9.84 -9.66 0.99
N THR A 144 -10.42 -10.40 1.93
CA THR A 144 -11.80 -10.17 2.35
C THR A 144 -11.85 -9.45 3.70
N VAL A 145 -12.61 -8.36 3.78
CA VAL A 145 -13.03 -7.76 5.05
C VAL A 145 -14.31 -8.45 5.50
N ASN A 146 -14.27 -9.08 6.66
CA ASN A 146 -15.36 -9.93 7.16
C ASN A 146 -16.30 -9.22 8.13
N ALA A 147 -15.81 -8.19 8.84
CA ALA A 147 -16.58 -7.48 9.84
C ALA A 147 -16.44 -5.96 9.69
N ILE A 148 -17.59 -5.26 9.68
CA ILE A 148 -17.61 -3.79 9.60
C ILE A 148 -16.93 -3.16 10.83
N ASN A 149 -16.20 -2.07 10.59
CA ASN A 149 -15.57 -1.26 11.65
C ASN A 149 -14.74 -2.06 12.66
N THR A 150 -14.17 -3.20 12.22
CA THR A 150 -13.35 -4.09 13.06
C THR A 150 -11.94 -4.18 12.47
N TRP A 151 -10.93 -4.08 13.30
CA TRP A 151 -9.55 -4.31 12.87
C TRP A 151 -9.32 -5.79 12.57
N GLU A 152 -8.89 -6.08 11.34
CA GLU A 152 -8.57 -7.42 10.87
C GLU A 152 -7.14 -7.45 10.31
N TYR A 153 -6.38 -8.48 10.70
CA TYR A 153 -5.07 -8.77 10.10
C TYR A 153 -5.26 -9.49 8.78
N LYS A 154 -4.62 -8.99 7.73
CA LYS A 154 -4.63 -9.58 6.40
C LYS A 154 -3.22 -9.86 5.93
N SER A 155 -3.11 -10.89 5.10
CA SER A 155 -1.85 -11.31 4.51
C SER A 155 -2.14 -11.75 3.08
N VAL A 156 -1.45 -11.16 2.12
CA VAL A 156 -1.54 -11.51 0.70
C VAL A 156 -0.16 -11.87 0.18
N THR A 157 -0.09 -12.92 -0.62
CA THR A 157 1.19 -13.39 -1.18
C THR A 157 1.20 -13.13 -2.68
N PHE A 158 2.25 -12.47 -3.11
CA PHE A 158 2.53 -12.23 -4.52
C PHE A 158 3.51 -13.28 -5.03
N GLU A 159 3.21 -13.83 -6.20
CA GLU A 159 4.14 -14.70 -6.90
C GLU A 159 5.37 -13.91 -7.39
N ALA A 160 6.40 -14.63 -7.74
CA ALA A 160 7.64 -14.01 -8.21
C ALA A 160 7.38 -13.10 -9.42
N SER A 161 7.92 -11.88 -9.38
CA SER A 161 7.85 -10.98 -10.51
C SER A 161 8.57 -11.58 -11.72
N PRO A 162 8.04 -11.40 -12.96
CA PRO A 162 8.74 -11.84 -14.15
C PRO A 162 10.05 -11.07 -14.34
N SER A 163 11.00 -11.67 -15.05
CA SER A 163 12.20 -10.98 -15.51
C SER A 163 11.92 -10.00 -16.64
N ALA A 164 10.85 -10.25 -17.41
CA ALA A 164 10.40 -9.37 -18.49
C ALA A 164 9.70 -8.12 -17.93
N GLY A 165 9.69 -7.04 -18.70
CA GLY A 165 9.13 -5.76 -18.31
C GLY A 165 10.18 -4.74 -17.87
N THR A 166 9.73 -3.51 -17.61
CA THR A 166 10.61 -2.39 -17.26
C THR A 166 10.72 -2.26 -15.75
N TRP A 167 11.73 -2.87 -15.15
CA TRP A 167 12.00 -2.86 -13.72
C TRP A 167 13.16 -1.92 -13.38
N ASP A 168 13.02 -1.14 -12.30
CA ASP A 168 14.10 -0.35 -11.74
C ASP A 168 14.64 -1.05 -10.48
N TYR A 169 15.94 -1.30 -10.48
CA TYR A 169 16.67 -1.93 -9.36
C TYR A 169 17.64 -0.97 -8.69
N THR A 170 17.52 0.32 -8.98
CA THR A 170 18.40 1.37 -8.50
C THR A 170 17.65 2.39 -7.63
N ASN A 171 17.78 3.67 -7.90
CA ASN A 171 17.19 4.75 -7.11
C ASN A 171 15.76 5.13 -7.52
N GLY A 172 15.23 4.57 -8.60
CA GLY A 172 13.86 4.80 -9.05
C GLY A 172 12.84 3.92 -8.32
N ILE A 173 11.64 3.81 -8.89
CA ILE A 173 10.56 3.01 -8.33
C ILE A 173 10.74 1.55 -8.77
N GLY A 174 11.11 0.68 -7.85
CA GLY A 174 11.19 -0.77 -8.10
C GLY A 174 9.84 -1.44 -8.09
N LEU A 175 8.99 -1.09 -7.11
CA LEU A 175 7.65 -1.62 -6.97
C LEU A 175 6.71 -0.55 -6.42
N ASP A 176 5.56 -0.36 -7.04
CA ASP A 176 4.47 0.48 -6.55
C ASP A 176 3.38 -0.41 -5.97
N LEU A 177 3.30 -0.53 -4.64
CA LEU A 177 2.25 -1.24 -3.94
C LEU A 177 1.03 -0.33 -3.78
N LYS A 178 -0.16 -0.86 -4.06
CA LYS A 178 -1.40 -0.09 -4.09
C LYS A 178 -2.51 -0.84 -3.36
N TRP A 179 -3.10 -0.22 -2.36
CA TRP A 179 -4.36 -0.66 -1.75
C TRP A 179 -5.50 0.02 -2.49
N VAL A 180 -6.25 -0.75 -3.27
CA VAL A 180 -7.34 -0.26 -4.12
C VAL A 180 -8.63 -0.33 -3.33
N LEU A 181 -9.32 0.79 -3.20
CA LEU A 181 -10.52 0.93 -2.37
C LEU A 181 -11.78 1.25 -3.19
N ALA A 182 -11.62 1.72 -4.42
CA ALA A 182 -12.68 1.86 -5.40
C ALA A 182 -12.12 1.65 -6.80
N SER A 183 -12.90 1.04 -7.68
CA SER A 183 -12.46 0.73 -9.04
C SER A 183 -13.66 0.62 -9.98
N GLY A 184 -13.62 1.33 -11.11
CA GLY A 184 -14.56 1.17 -12.20
C GLY A 184 -14.19 -0.03 -13.10
N SER A 185 -15.05 -0.33 -14.07
CA SER A 185 -14.97 -1.59 -14.83
C SER A 185 -13.72 -1.78 -15.68
N THR A 186 -13.00 -0.71 -16.05
CA THR A 186 -11.74 -0.83 -16.82
C THR A 186 -10.52 -1.12 -15.96
N THR A 187 -10.64 -0.99 -14.66
CA THR A 187 -9.56 -1.21 -13.70
C THR A 187 -9.81 -2.40 -12.77
N ASN A 188 -10.96 -3.07 -12.93
CA ASN A 188 -11.26 -4.33 -12.25
C ASN A 188 -10.56 -5.49 -12.97
N THR A 189 -10.07 -6.44 -12.19
CA THR A 189 -9.75 -7.77 -12.70
C THR A 189 -11.03 -8.60 -12.65
N THR A 190 -11.45 -9.13 -13.75
CA THR A 190 -12.48 -10.17 -13.84
C THR A 190 -11.87 -11.54 -13.63
#